data_3b0251bb28c7db3e4479129dd2adb5ed
#
_entry.id   3b0251bb28c7db3e4479129dd2adb5ed
#
_cell.length_a   1.000
_cell.length_b   1.000
_cell.length_c   1.000
_cell.angle_alpha   90.00
_cell.angle_beta   90.00
_cell.angle_gamma   90.00
#
_symmetry.space_group_name_H-M   'P 1'
#
loop_
_entity.id
_entity.type
_entity.pdbx_description
1 polymer ?
#
loop_
_entity_poly.entity_id
_entity_poly.type
_entity_poly.pdbx_seq_one_letter_code
_entity_poly.pdbx_strand_id
1 'polypeptide(L)'
;MFRSHQIVLYLGLAFFCINQSFAQDVLSPQRKQAIDSLALEKVRDLSTYISIIGNKSTPFSEANRVIDRAVELFAEGSEIGVSSLYREQIQYFGVRKYFERLMALNYDRVSIRWYNIQYISDLELQPDGRYVGIITIYQRFEGTTADGLKYMDTTKKDITVYVERKRTQISGRVIEFWDVLLGDIRVAETTQ
;
A
#
# COMPACT_ATOMS: atom_id res chain seq x y z
N MET A 1 -42.99 77.90 -9.05
CA MET A 1 -41.61 77.73 -8.52
C MET A 1 -41.57 76.43 -7.68
N PHE A 2 -41.39 75.28 -8.36
CA PHE A 2 -41.40 73.98 -7.72
C PHE A 2 -40.02 73.31 -7.93
N ARG A 3 -39.33 73.05 -6.87
CA ARG A 3 -38.03 72.29 -6.83
C ARG A 3 -38.34 70.80 -6.78
N SER A 4 -38.00 70.08 -7.80
CA SER A 4 -38.04 68.64 -7.84
C SER A 4 -36.81 68.08 -7.08
N HIS A 5 -37.09 67.27 -6.06
CA HIS A 5 -36.06 66.49 -5.38
C HIS A 5 -35.87 65.13 -6.09
N GLN A 6 -34.72 64.93 -6.66
CA GLN A 6 -34.37 63.63 -7.23
C GLN A 6 -33.84 62.74 -6.03
N ILE A 7 -34.58 61.67 -5.80
CA ILE A 7 -34.15 60.60 -4.86
C ILE A 7 -33.29 59.64 -5.65
N VAL A 8 -31.99 59.62 -5.36
CA VAL A 8 -31.05 58.65 -5.92
C VAL A 8 -31.11 57.38 -5.06
N LEU A 9 -31.69 56.33 -5.63
CA LEU A 9 -31.78 55.01 -4.99
C LEU A 9 -30.44 54.24 -5.21
N TYR A 10 -29.58 54.17 -4.20
CA TYR A 10 -28.37 53.33 -4.25
C TYR A 10 -28.77 51.86 -4.00
N LEU A 11 -28.79 51.09 -5.09
CA LEU A 11 -28.93 49.64 -5.02
C LEU A 11 -27.57 49.03 -4.65
N GLY A 12 -27.36 48.79 -3.36
CA GLY A 12 -26.17 48.08 -2.87
C GLY A 12 -26.21 46.58 -3.25
N LEU A 13 -25.46 46.23 -4.29
CA LEU A 13 -25.25 44.82 -4.64
C LEU A 13 -24.32 44.18 -3.62
N ALA A 14 -24.89 43.54 -2.59
CA ALA A 14 -24.15 42.73 -1.66
C ALA A 14 -23.66 41.47 -2.38
N PHE A 15 -22.39 41.47 -2.78
CA PHE A 15 -21.72 40.27 -3.30
C PHE A 15 -21.50 39.30 -2.15
N PHE A 16 -22.41 38.36 -1.99
CA PHE A 16 -22.28 37.26 -1.04
C PHE A 16 -21.18 36.30 -1.57
N CYS A 17 -19.93 36.52 -1.20
CA CYS A 17 -18.86 35.56 -1.40
C CYS A 17 -19.19 34.32 -0.56
N ILE A 18 -19.83 33.33 -1.18
CA ILE A 18 -19.96 32.00 -0.63
C ILE A 18 -18.54 31.41 -0.66
N ASN A 19 -17.81 31.58 0.44
CA ASN A 19 -16.63 30.78 0.70
C ASN A 19 -17.11 29.34 0.88
N GLN A 20 -17.11 28.56 -0.20
CA GLN A 20 -17.16 27.11 -0.10
C GLN A 20 -15.83 26.71 0.55
N SER A 21 -15.82 26.66 1.89
CA SER A 21 -14.81 25.91 2.61
C SER A 21 -14.93 24.46 2.12
N PHE A 22 -14.05 24.08 1.20
CA PHE A 22 -13.76 22.66 1.01
C PHE A 22 -13.28 22.15 2.37
N ALA A 23 -14.19 21.58 3.14
CA ALA A 23 -13.82 20.84 4.33
C ALA A 23 -12.86 19.75 3.82
N GLN A 24 -11.56 19.96 4.02
CA GLN A 24 -10.59 18.90 3.84
C GLN A 24 -11.11 17.74 4.67
N ASP A 25 -11.40 16.65 4.01
CA ASP A 25 -11.99 15.45 4.62
C ASP A 25 -10.93 14.76 5.46
N VAL A 26 -10.58 15.41 6.58
CA VAL A 26 -9.59 14.93 7.53
C VAL A 26 -10.10 13.62 8.11
N LEU A 27 -9.28 12.59 8.03
CA LEU A 27 -9.59 11.29 8.62
C LEU A 27 -9.87 11.46 10.13
N SER A 28 -11.07 11.07 10.56
CA SER A 28 -11.35 11.03 12.01
C SER A 28 -10.42 10.03 12.71
N PRO A 29 -10.10 10.22 13.99
CA PRO A 29 -9.22 9.30 14.73
C PRO A 29 -9.67 7.84 14.67
N GLN A 30 -10.98 7.59 14.76
CA GLN A 30 -11.54 6.24 14.66
C GLN A 30 -11.37 5.64 13.26
N ARG A 31 -11.54 6.46 12.22
CA ARG A 31 -11.34 6.04 10.82
C ARG A 31 -9.88 5.76 10.54
N LYS A 32 -8.98 6.62 11.04
CA LYS A 32 -7.53 6.39 10.95
C LYS A 32 -7.16 5.05 11.57
N GLN A 33 -7.61 4.76 12.79
CA GLN A 33 -7.35 3.49 13.47
C GLN A 33 -7.86 2.28 12.69
N ALA A 34 -9.05 2.37 12.08
CA ALA A 34 -9.60 1.30 11.24
C ALA A 34 -8.75 1.07 9.99
N ILE A 35 -8.28 2.14 9.33
CA ILE A 35 -7.40 2.08 8.17
C ILE A 35 -6.04 1.48 8.56
N ASP A 36 -5.44 1.91 9.65
CA ASP A 36 -4.17 1.39 10.16
C ASP A 36 -4.27 -0.12 10.42
N SER A 37 -5.38 -0.55 11.04
CA SER A 37 -5.64 -1.98 11.29
C SER A 37 -5.76 -2.77 10.00
N LEU A 38 -6.49 -2.25 9.01
CA LEU A 38 -6.67 -2.90 7.70
C LEU A 38 -5.34 -2.97 6.92
N ALA A 39 -4.51 -1.92 6.97
CA ALA A 39 -3.21 -1.91 6.34
C ALA A 39 -2.28 -2.98 6.93
N LEU A 40 -2.24 -3.09 8.27
CA LEU A 40 -1.47 -4.12 8.96
C LEU A 40 -1.99 -5.53 8.66
N GLU A 41 -3.30 -5.72 8.52
CA GLU A 41 -3.91 -6.99 8.11
C GLU A 41 -3.45 -7.39 6.70
N LYS A 42 -3.53 -6.49 5.72
CA LYS A 42 -3.05 -6.73 4.34
C LYS A 42 -1.56 -7.12 4.30
N VAL A 43 -0.72 -6.49 5.12
CA VAL A 43 0.70 -6.86 5.22
C VAL A 43 0.89 -8.26 5.81
N ARG A 44 0.09 -8.66 6.80
CA ARG A 44 0.11 -10.03 7.34
C ARG A 44 -0.37 -11.06 6.32
N ASP A 45 -1.41 -10.75 5.56
CA ASP A 45 -1.90 -11.58 4.45
C ASP A 45 -0.81 -11.77 3.40
N LEU A 46 -0.15 -10.67 3.00
CA LEU A 46 0.97 -10.72 2.06
C LEU A 46 2.11 -11.59 2.58
N SER A 47 2.45 -11.49 3.87
CA SER A 47 3.46 -12.37 4.51
C SER A 47 3.08 -13.84 4.40
N THR A 48 1.81 -14.17 4.62
CA THR A 48 1.27 -15.52 4.48
C THR A 48 1.36 -16.00 3.03
N TYR A 49 0.95 -15.17 2.07
CA TYR A 49 1.02 -15.50 0.64
C TYR A 49 2.47 -15.74 0.17
N ILE A 50 3.40 -14.89 0.58
CA ILE A 50 4.84 -15.07 0.31
C ILE A 50 5.35 -16.42 0.85
N SER A 51 4.94 -16.79 2.05
CA SER A 51 5.31 -18.08 2.66
C SER A 51 4.76 -19.26 1.85
N ILE A 52 3.52 -19.20 1.39
CA ILE A 52 2.90 -20.26 0.57
C ILE A 52 3.57 -20.35 -0.81
N ILE A 53 3.76 -19.22 -1.49
CA ILE A 53 4.37 -19.16 -2.84
C ILE A 53 5.82 -19.65 -2.79
N GLY A 54 6.57 -19.28 -1.76
CA GLY A 54 7.98 -19.69 -1.59
C GLY A 54 8.16 -21.14 -1.18
N ASN A 55 7.15 -21.77 -0.59
CA ASN A 55 7.23 -23.14 -0.09
C ASN A 55 7.27 -24.13 -1.26
N LYS A 56 8.35 -24.91 -1.36
CA LYS A 56 8.60 -25.87 -2.46
C LYS A 56 7.67 -27.09 -2.44
N SER A 57 6.94 -27.32 -1.35
CA SER A 57 5.89 -28.35 -1.28
C SER A 57 4.50 -27.87 -1.75
N THR A 58 4.32 -26.57 -1.97
CA THR A 58 3.06 -26.03 -2.49
C THR A 58 2.86 -26.42 -3.95
N PRO A 59 1.73 -27.05 -4.32
CA PRO A 59 1.44 -27.37 -5.71
C PRO A 59 1.43 -26.12 -6.60
N PHE A 60 1.95 -26.25 -7.82
CA PHE A 60 2.06 -25.13 -8.78
C PHE A 60 0.73 -24.40 -9.01
N SER A 61 -0.38 -25.15 -9.15
CA SER A 61 -1.72 -24.58 -9.35
C SER A 61 -2.22 -23.78 -8.13
N GLU A 62 -1.83 -24.19 -6.92
CA GLU A 62 -2.16 -23.48 -5.70
C GLU A 62 -1.31 -22.21 -5.58
N ALA A 63 0.00 -22.32 -5.82
CA ALA A 63 0.90 -21.17 -5.79
C ALA A 63 0.42 -20.06 -6.75
N ASN A 64 0.00 -20.41 -7.97
CA ASN A 64 -0.53 -19.43 -8.94
C ASN A 64 -1.82 -18.75 -8.44
N ARG A 65 -2.76 -19.50 -7.86
CA ARG A 65 -3.96 -18.89 -7.25
C ARG A 65 -3.63 -17.92 -6.11
N VAL A 66 -2.61 -18.25 -5.32
CA VAL A 66 -2.14 -17.36 -4.25
C VAL A 66 -1.44 -16.14 -4.82
N ILE A 67 -0.68 -16.27 -5.91
CA ILE A 67 -0.10 -15.14 -6.65
C ILE A 67 -1.19 -14.15 -7.10
N ASP A 68 -2.29 -14.65 -7.69
CA ASP A 68 -3.39 -13.78 -8.12
C ASP A 68 -3.96 -12.97 -6.94
N ARG A 69 -4.22 -13.61 -5.80
CA ARG A 69 -4.68 -12.92 -4.59
C ARG A 69 -3.65 -11.94 -4.02
N ALA A 70 -2.37 -12.30 -4.06
CA ALA A 70 -1.30 -11.44 -3.57
C ALA A 70 -1.18 -10.16 -4.42
N VAL A 71 -1.34 -10.26 -5.75
CA VAL A 71 -1.32 -9.11 -6.67
C VAL A 71 -2.47 -8.14 -6.37
N GLU A 72 -3.66 -8.62 -5.99
CA GLU A 72 -4.82 -7.80 -5.65
C GLU A 72 -4.61 -6.90 -4.41
N LEU A 73 -3.61 -7.19 -3.58
CA LEU A 73 -3.28 -6.34 -2.44
C LEU A 73 -2.59 -5.03 -2.84
N PHE A 74 -2.04 -4.94 -4.07
CA PHE A 74 -1.18 -3.85 -4.49
C PHE A 74 -1.87 -2.84 -5.40
N ALA A 75 -1.40 -1.61 -5.34
CA ALA A 75 -1.72 -0.60 -6.33
C ALA A 75 -1.08 -0.96 -7.69
N GLU A 76 -1.71 -0.54 -8.77
CA GLU A 76 -1.19 -0.76 -10.12
C GLU A 76 0.20 -0.13 -10.29
N GLY A 77 1.09 -0.84 -10.98
CA GLY A 77 2.45 -0.39 -11.24
C GLY A 77 3.42 -0.54 -10.07
N SER A 78 3.00 -1.08 -8.93
CA SER A 78 3.88 -1.28 -7.76
C SER A 78 5.00 -2.27 -8.04
N GLU A 79 6.16 -2.01 -7.41
CA GLU A 79 7.37 -2.81 -7.53
C GLU A 79 7.87 -3.32 -6.19
N ILE A 80 8.54 -4.46 -6.21
CA ILE A 80 9.16 -5.08 -5.03
C ILE A 80 10.67 -5.15 -5.20
N GLY A 81 11.39 -4.53 -4.26
CA GLY A 81 12.84 -4.55 -4.17
C GLY A 81 13.35 -5.90 -3.63
N VAL A 82 14.40 -6.41 -4.28
CA VAL A 82 15.11 -7.62 -3.91
C VAL A 82 16.59 -7.31 -3.79
N SER A 83 17.14 -7.59 -2.63
CA SER A 83 18.59 -7.54 -2.33
C SER A 83 19.16 -8.93 -2.10
N SER A 84 20.46 -9.02 -2.06
CA SER A 84 21.20 -10.24 -1.71
C SER A 84 22.55 -9.84 -1.12
N LEU A 85 23.07 -10.61 -0.18
CA LEU A 85 24.40 -10.41 0.38
C LEU A 85 25.54 -10.49 -0.66
N TYR A 86 25.24 -11.11 -1.81
CA TYR A 86 26.22 -11.30 -2.91
C TYR A 86 26.07 -10.28 -4.06
N ARG A 87 25.15 -9.30 -3.92
CA ARG A 87 24.89 -8.27 -4.93
C ARG A 87 24.83 -6.91 -4.28
N GLU A 88 25.59 -5.96 -4.82
CA GLU A 88 25.54 -4.57 -4.34
C GLU A 88 24.25 -3.84 -4.77
N GLN A 89 23.66 -4.24 -5.91
CA GLN A 89 22.51 -3.56 -6.46
C GLN A 89 21.20 -4.22 -6.05
N ILE A 90 20.26 -3.40 -5.56
CA ILE A 90 18.88 -3.78 -5.36
C ILE A 90 18.19 -3.89 -6.72
N GLN A 91 17.52 -5.00 -6.98
CA GLN A 91 16.71 -5.21 -8.17
C GLN A 91 15.25 -4.97 -7.85
N TYR A 92 14.53 -4.28 -8.73
CA TYR A 92 13.10 -4.04 -8.60
C TYR A 92 12.34 -4.85 -9.64
N PHE A 93 11.24 -5.45 -9.22
CA PHE A 93 10.37 -6.26 -10.07
C PHE A 93 8.92 -5.86 -9.85
N GLY A 94 8.14 -5.75 -10.92
CA GLY A 94 6.70 -5.65 -10.79
C GLY A 94 6.15 -6.83 -9.95
N VAL A 95 5.10 -6.58 -9.19
CA VAL A 95 4.58 -7.48 -8.13
C VAL A 95 4.41 -8.93 -8.62
N ARG A 96 3.70 -9.14 -9.74
CA ARG A 96 3.50 -10.51 -10.29
C ARG A 96 4.82 -11.18 -10.63
N LYS A 97 5.73 -10.44 -11.27
CA LYS A 97 7.05 -10.96 -11.66
C LYS A 97 7.89 -11.36 -10.45
N TYR A 98 7.80 -10.60 -9.36
CA TYR A 98 8.45 -10.96 -8.10
C TYR A 98 7.95 -12.31 -7.57
N PHE A 99 6.64 -12.54 -7.53
CA PHE A 99 6.08 -13.80 -7.03
C PHE A 99 6.39 -14.99 -7.93
N GLU A 100 6.35 -14.83 -9.26
CA GLU A 100 6.78 -15.86 -10.20
C GLU A 100 8.24 -16.25 -10.00
N ARG A 101 9.11 -15.28 -9.76
CA ARG A 101 10.53 -15.53 -9.46
C ARG A 101 10.71 -16.20 -8.09
N LEU A 102 9.92 -15.81 -7.09
CA LEU A 102 9.92 -16.44 -5.78
C LEU A 102 9.55 -17.93 -5.86
N MET A 103 8.50 -18.25 -6.61
CA MET A 103 8.08 -19.63 -6.88
C MET A 103 9.18 -20.43 -7.58
N ALA A 104 9.92 -19.78 -8.51
CA ALA A 104 10.97 -20.39 -9.34
C ALA A 104 12.37 -20.40 -8.71
N LEU A 105 12.54 -20.01 -7.43
CA LEU A 105 13.84 -20.04 -6.75
C LEU A 105 14.43 -21.45 -6.77
N ASN A 106 15.72 -21.55 -7.12
CA ASN A 106 16.44 -22.83 -7.24
C ASN A 106 16.98 -23.29 -5.86
N TYR A 107 16.06 -23.60 -4.94
CA TYR A 107 16.32 -24.21 -3.63
C TYR A 107 15.37 -25.39 -3.45
N ASP A 108 15.79 -26.42 -2.69
CA ASP A 108 14.92 -27.54 -2.32
C ASP A 108 14.00 -27.19 -1.15
N ARG A 109 14.47 -26.28 -0.29
CA ARG A 109 13.67 -25.72 0.80
C ARG A 109 13.85 -24.22 0.85
N VAL A 110 12.73 -23.51 1.02
CA VAL A 110 12.68 -22.05 1.20
C VAL A 110 11.80 -21.77 2.42
N SER A 111 12.29 -20.92 3.29
CA SER A 111 11.53 -20.34 4.40
C SER A 111 11.65 -18.82 4.34
N ILE A 112 10.52 -18.13 4.30
CA ILE A 112 10.45 -16.67 4.33
C ILE A 112 9.52 -16.30 5.46
N ARG A 113 10.02 -15.50 6.39
CA ARG A 113 9.25 -15.04 7.55
C ARG A 113 9.38 -13.54 7.70
N TRP A 114 8.24 -12.87 7.92
CA TRP A 114 8.16 -11.46 8.24
C TRP A 114 7.92 -11.30 9.73
N TYR A 115 8.58 -10.33 10.33
CA TYR A 115 8.45 -10.01 11.75
C TYR A 115 8.65 -8.51 11.98
N ASN A 116 8.36 -8.04 13.20
CA ASN A 116 8.41 -6.63 13.56
C ASN A 116 7.66 -5.73 12.58
N ILE A 117 6.42 -6.13 12.24
CA ILE A 117 5.55 -5.35 11.36
C ILE A 117 5.07 -4.12 12.14
N GLN A 118 5.53 -2.94 11.78
CA GLN A 118 5.24 -1.69 12.49
C GLN A 118 4.84 -0.58 11.53
N TYR A 119 3.83 0.19 11.93
CA TYR A 119 3.51 1.45 11.28
C TYR A 119 4.52 2.50 11.75
N ILE A 120 5.28 3.10 10.83
CA ILE A 120 6.35 4.06 11.18
C ILE A 120 6.01 5.49 10.80
N SER A 121 5.03 5.72 9.95
CA SER A 121 4.60 7.05 9.58
C SER A 121 3.10 7.23 9.76
N ASP A 122 2.70 8.44 10.13
CA ASP A 122 1.30 8.83 10.01
C ASP A 122 0.88 8.87 8.54
N LEU A 123 -0.44 8.68 8.32
CA LEU A 123 -1.03 8.85 6.99
C LEU A 123 -1.01 10.33 6.61
N GLU A 124 -0.28 10.67 5.56
CA GLU A 124 -0.15 12.03 5.03
C GLU A 124 -1.01 12.20 3.79
N LEU A 125 -1.85 13.25 3.77
CA LEU A 125 -2.66 13.60 2.61
C LEU A 125 -1.77 14.12 1.49
N GLN A 126 -1.85 13.51 0.32
CA GLN A 126 -1.13 13.91 -0.87
C GLN A 126 -1.96 14.87 -1.74
N PRO A 127 -1.32 15.64 -2.63
CA PRO A 127 -2.01 16.57 -3.53
C PRO A 127 -3.08 15.92 -4.43
N ASP A 128 -2.95 14.62 -4.70
CA ASP A 128 -3.92 13.84 -5.50
C ASP A 128 -5.12 13.34 -4.69
N GLY A 129 -5.20 13.68 -3.41
CA GLY A 129 -6.31 13.34 -2.51
C GLY A 129 -6.18 11.95 -1.85
N ARG A 130 -5.12 11.19 -2.13
CA ARG A 130 -4.81 9.94 -1.43
C ARG A 130 -4.07 10.22 -0.13
N TYR A 131 -4.23 9.33 0.85
CA TYR A 131 -3.32 9.30 1.99
C TYR A 131 -2.23 8.26 1.74
N VAL A 132 -1.01 8.58 2.18
CA VAL A 132 0.16 7.71 2.05
C VAL A 132 0.79 7.51 3.42
N GLY A 133 1.14 6.27 3.73
CA GLY A 133 1.88 5.89 4.93
C GLY A 133 2.93 4.84 4.60
N ILE A 134 3.78 4.51 5.58
CA ILE A 134 4.83 3.52 5.43
C ILE A 134 4.74 2.50 6.57
N ILE A 135 4.80 1.22 6.22
CA ILE A 135 4.94 0.11 7.17
C ILE A 135 6.32 -0.50 6.99
N THR A 136 7.09 -0.56 8.07
CA THR A 136 8.37 -1.27 8.08
C THR A 136 8.19 -2.71 8.54
N ILE A 137 8.88 -3.61 7.86
CA ILE A 137 8.97 -5.03 8.21
C ILE A 137 10.43 -5.49 8.18
N TYR A 138 10.69 -6.58 8.89
CA TYR A 138 11.91 -7.36 8.72
C TYR A 138 11.56 -8.70 8.10
N GLN A 139 12.24 -9.04 7.00
CA GLN A 139 12.10 -10.30 6.30
C GLN A 139 13.34 -11.15 6.56
N ARG A 140 13.15 -12.36 7.09
CA ARG A 140 14.19 -13.38 7.12
C ARG A 140 13.95 -14.38 6.00
N PHE A 141 14.96 -14.53 5.17
CA PHE A 141 15.00 -15.53 4.10
C PHE A 141 15.98 -16.65 4.46
N GLU A 142 15.57 -17.88 4.27
CA GLU A 142 16.41 -19.07 4.40
C GLU A 142 16.17 -19.99 3.20
N GLY A 143 17.23 -20.30 2.45
CA GLY A 143 17.22 -21.22 1.32
C GLY A 143 18.21 -22.35 1.54
N THR A 144 17.84 -23.59 1.23
CA THR A 144 18.72 -24.77 1.32
C THR A 144 18.67 -25.53 0.01
N THR A 145 19.81 -25.84 -0.57
CA THR A 145 19.98 -26.65 -1.79
C THR A 145 20.10 -28.15 -1.46
N ALA A 146 20.00 -29.04 -2.45
CA ALA A 146 20.07 -30.50 -2.29
C ALA A 146 21.37 -30.97 -1.67
N ASP A 147 22.48 -30.31 -1.99
CA ASP A 147 23.83 -30.57 -1.43
C ASP A 147 24.04 -30.01 -0.01
N GLY A 148 22.98 -29.40 0.56
CA GLY A 148 22.99 -28.89 1.91
C GLY A 148 23.55 -27.47 2.06
N LEU A 149 23.94 -26.78 0.98
CA LEU A 149 24.34 -25.37 1.05
C LEU A 149 23.18 -24.51 1.56
N LYS A 150 23.48 -23.62 2.47
CA LYS A 150 22.51 -22.72 3.08
C LYS A 150 22.81 -21.28 2.71
N TYR A 151 21.77 -20.56 2.32
CA TYR A 151 21.79 -19.11 2.22
C TYR A 151 20.78 -18.53 3.21
N MET A 152 21.16 -17.49 3.92
CA MET A 152 20.32 -16.81 4.88
C MET A 152 20.62 -15.31 4.86
N ASP A 153 19.58 -14.50 4.87
CA ASP A 153 19.69 -13.06 5.08
C ASP A 153 18.50 -12.52 5.88
N THR A 154 18.68 -11.32 6.39
CA THR A 154 17.65 -10.51 7.00
C THR A 154 17.60 -9.17 6.28
N THR A 155 16.43 -8.82 5.76
CA THR A 155 16.22 -7.58 5.03
C THR A 155 15.18 -6.71 5.73
N LYS A 156 15.54 -5.47 6.05
CA LYS A 156 14.60 -4.43 6.45
C LYS A 156 13.96 -3.85 5.20
N LYS A 157 12.63 -3.80 5.17
CA LYS A 157 11.87 -3.29 4.03
C LYS A 157 10.81 -2.30 4.48
N ASP A 158 10.61 -1.29 3.67
CA ASP A 158 9.56 -0.30 3.83
C ASP A 158 8.50 -0.52 2.75
N ILE A 159 7.25 -0.67 3.17
CA ILE A 159 6.07 -0.90 2.34
C ILE A 159 5.27 0.39 2.32
N THR A 160 5.11 0.98 1.14
CA THR A 160 4.20 2.11 0.96
C THR A 160 2.75 1.63 1.09
N VAL A 161 1.92 2.40 1.78
CA VAL A 161 0.49 2.15 1.90
C VAL A 161 -0.25 3.33 1.29
N TYR A 162 -1.13 3.05 0.33
CA TYR A 162 -2.06 4.03 -0.25
C TYR A 162 -3.44 3.84 0.34
N VAL A 163 -4.07 4.94 0.70
CA VAL A 163 -5.46 4.96 1.16
C VAL A 163 -6.22 5.94 0.30
N GLU A 164 -7.19 5.44 -0.44
CA GLU A 164 -7.98 6.23 -1.37
C GLU A 164 -9.48 6.07 -1.14
N ARG A 165 -10.23 7.12 -1.44
CA ARG A 165 -11.69 7.07 -1.39
C ARG A 165 -12.19 6.50 -2.70
N LYS A 166 -12.93 5.39 -2.62
CA LYS A 166 -13.62 4.78 -3.75
C LYS A 166 -15.12 4.93 -3.64
N ARG A 167 -15.76 4.98 -4.80
CA ARG A 167 -17.23 4.98 -4.94
C ARG A 167 -17.64 3.77 -5.74
N THR A 168 -18.64 3.07 -5.26
CA THR A 168 -19.28 1.98 -5.99
C THR A 168 -20.79 2.11 -5.94
N GLN A 169 -21.47 1.54 -6.91
CA GLN A 169 -22.93 1.51 -6.94
C GLN A 169 -23.42 0.10 -6.64
N ILE A 170 -24.17 -0.06 -5.54
CA ILE A 170 -24.78 -1.33 -5.16
C ILE A 170 -26.29 -1.11 -5.11
N SER A 171 -27.04 -1.88 -5.90
CA SER A 171 -28.52 -1.81 -5.96
C SER A 171 -29.05 -0.38 -6.15
N GLY A 172 -28.38 0.40 -7.03
CA GLY A 172 -28.78 1.78 -7.34
C GLY A 172 -28.32 2.83 -6.31
N ARG A 173 -27.70 2.44 -5.20
CA ARG A 173 -27.16 3.37 -4.19
C ARG A 173 -25.68 3.55 -4.37
N VAL A 174 -25.19 4.79 -4.36
CA VAL A 174 -23.76 5.11 -4.34
C VAL A 174 -23.26 4.91 -2.91
N ILE A 175 -22.24 4.06 -2.76
CA ILE A 175 -21.55 3.79 -1.50
C ILE A 175 -20.12 4.30 -1.65
N GLU A 176 -19.68 5.10 -0.69
CA GLU A 176 -18.28 5.54 -0.57
C GLU A 176 -17.58 4.74 0.53
N PHE A 177 -16.36 4.27 0.22
CA PHE A 177 -15.53 3.58 1.19
C PHE A 177 -14.06 3.93 0.98
N TRP A 178 -13.26 3.69 2.02
CA TRP A 178 -11.82 3.83 1.94
C TRP A 178 -11.22 2.49 1.53
N ASP A 179 -10.47 2.50 0.44
CA ASP A 179 -9.69 1.34 0.00
C ASP A 179 -8.23 1.52 0.43
N VAL A 180 -7.62 0.43 0.88
CA VAL A 180 -6.23 0.39 1.31
C VAL A 180 -5.48 -0.53 0.35
N LEU A 181 -4.47 -0.01 -0.32
CA LEU A 181 -3.61 -0.77 -1.23
C LEU A 181 -2.15 -0.67 -0.78
N LEU A 182 -1.42 -1.75 -0.95
CA LEU A 182 0.04 -1.74 -0.79
C LEU A 182 0.67 -1.16 -2.05
N GLY A 183 1.71 -0.38 -1.88
CA GLY A 183 2.52 0.18 -2.97
C GLY A 183 3.86 -0.50 -3.08
N ASP A 184 4.87 0.27 -3.46
CA ASP A 184 6.23 -0.22 -3.58
C ASP A 184 6.75 -0.79 -2.26
N ILE A 185 7.51 -1.87 -2.38
CA ILE A 185 8.29 -2.43 -1.28
C ILE A 185 9.77 -2.13 -1.54
N ARG A 186 10.32 -1.22 -0.76
CA ARG A 186 11.71 -0.78 -0.86
C ARG A 186 12.58 -1.50 0.15
N VAL A 187 13.80 -1.86 -0.27
CA VAL A 187 14.82 -2.39 0.63
C VAL A 187 15.52 -1.22 1.31
N ALA A 188 15.50 -1.21 2.64
CA ALA A 188 16.22 -0.22 3.45
C ALA A 188 17.60 -0.73 3.85
N GLU A 189 17.72 -2.01 4.23
CA GLU A 189 18.96 -2.62 4.69
C GLU A 189 18.92 -4.14 4.49
N THR A 190 20.09 -4.76 4.26
CA THR A 190 20.26 -6.23 4.23
C THR A 190 21.45 -6.62 5.06
N THR A 191 21.24 -7.56 5.98
CA THR A 191 22.25 -8.10 6.89
C THR A 191 22.24 -9.63 6.90
N GLN A 192 23.31 -10.21 7.43
CA GLN A 192 23.41 -11.66 7.61
C GLN A 192 22.68 -12.12 8.88
#